data_e48fa542e803ad3500da032e84de2347
#
_entry.id   e48fa542e803ad3500da032e84de2347
#
_cell.length_a   1.000
_cell.length_b   1.000
_cell.length_c   1.000
_cell.angle_alpha   90.00
_cell.angle_beta   90.00
_cell.angle_gamma   90.00
#
_symmetry.space_group_name_H-M   'P 1'
#
loop_
_entity.id
_entity.type
_entity.pdbx_description
1 polymer ?
#
loop_
_entity_poly.entity_id
_entity_poly.type
_entity_poly.pdbx_seq_one_letter_code
_entity_poly.pdbx_strand_id
1 'polypeptide(L)'
;MLCRVTRTLRLGAGLGFAAIALAVGGFAPVTVNAQNARPNIVLMFPDNLGWGEVGVYGSVRGDLTPRLDKLASEGIRLNNFNVEFSCTVSRAALMTGRYAIRTGATQPGGITLWEITMAEAFKSVGYATGLFGKWHLGGDRPEGRREPSQQGFDEFYGIPRTSNEAQTTIAQGQTTPNTSFIWEGAVGQPTRSVKPFNMETRRTIDRESADRTVAFMEKHARTRTPFFVYYPITQIHFPTLPHPDFAGKTAAGDIGDAMAEIDANVGRVLDAIDRLKIAPNTIVLWCTDNGAEQRRPWRGSSGPWSGYYNTVMEGGVRTPCIIRWPGRIPAGRVSNEIVHEIDLFPTLAAATGAPLPADRAIDGVNQLPFLEGKQARSNRESVLFYTNDQLRAVKWHDWKLHYTYQPEAGAPPVPPLMRLFNLLSDPKEDTDIKDANPWAQSVMDKIVAGFVATTAQYPHVPPNAADPYQPPKR
;
A
#
# COMPACT_ATOMS: atom_id res chain seq x y z
N MET A 1 51.46 65.05 -8.33
CA MET A 1 52.17 65.78 -7.23
C MET A 1 52.37 64.73 -6.14
N LEU A 2 53.48 64.11 -6.19
CA LEU A 2 54.67 64.11 -5.37
C LEU A 2 54.41 64.48 -3.90
N CYS A 3 54.60 63.54 -2.94
CA CYS A 3 55.72 63.63 -2.04
C CYS A 3 55.91 62.36 -1.20
N ARG A 4 57.08 61.80 -1.32
CA ARG A 4 57.70 60.79 -0.44
C ARG A 4 58.14 61.53 0.88
N VAL A 5 58.28 60.73 1.98
CA VAL A 5 59.48 60.72 2.86
C VAL A 5 59.39 59.56 3.87
N THR A 6 60.26 58.76 3.88
CA THR A 6 61.23 57.84 4.48
C THR A 6 61.53 57.96 5.96
N ARG A 7 61.88 56.80 6.56
CA ARG A 7 62.83 56.43 7.68
C ARG A 7 62.30 56.59 9.12
N THR A 8 62.59 55.67 10.04
CA THR A 8 63.84 54.94 10.40
C THR A 8 63.57 53.81 11.39
N LEU A 9 64.49 52.86 11.39
CA LEU A 9 64.65 51.72 12.32
C LEU A 9 64.86 52.19 13.80
N ARG A 10 64.44 51.30 14.73
CA ARG A 10 65.30 50.90 15.88
C ARG A 10 64.92 49.51 16.42
N LEU A 11 65.98 48.70 16.64
CA LEU A 11 66.02 47.41 17.31
C LEU A 11 65.75 47.55 18.81
N GLY A 12 65.13 46.52 19.39
CA GLY A 12 65.10 46.31 20.84
C GLY A 12 64.75 44.81 21.13
N ALA A 13 65.69 44.19 21.79
CA ALA A 13 65.76 42.75 22.07
C ALA A 13 64.78 42.25 23.10
N GLY A 14 64.28 41.03 22.90
CA GLY A 14 64.28 39.92 23.79
C GLY A 14 63.30 39.82 24.96
N LEU A 15 62.50 38.81 24.93
CA LEU A 15 62.26 37.86 26.06
C LEU A 15 61.27 36.77 25.60
N GLY A 16 61.74 35.55 25.59
CA GLY A 16 60.98 34.38 25.20
C GLY A 16 59.93 34.02 26.26
N PHE A 17 58.69 33.80 25.79
CA PHE A 17 57.67 33.07 26.52
C PHE A 17 57.32 31.82 25.69
N ALA A 18 57.65 30.67 26.27
CA ALA A 18 57.22 29.40 25.74
C ALA A 18 55.70 29.23 25.99
N ALA A 19 54.91 29.32 24.94
CA ALA A 19 53.50 28.97 24.98
C ALA A 19 53.33 27.47 24.77
N ILE A 20 52.91 26.77 25.83
CA ILE A 20 52.49 25.38 25.77
C ILE A 20 51.13 25.38 25.06
N ALA A 21 51.09 24.94 23.81
CA ALA A 21 49.87 24.71 23.08
C ALA A 21 49.22 23.41 23.59
N LEU A 22 48.16 23.51 24.41
CA LEU A 22 47.26 22.41 24.67
C LEU A 22 46.51 22.10 23.37
N ALA A 23 46.83 21.00 22.74
CA ALA A 23 46.06 20.42 21.66
C ALA A 23 44.71 19.91 22.22
N VAL A 24 43.67 20.73 22.17
CA VAL A 24 42.29 20.26 22.34
C VAL A 24 41.95 19.48 21.08
N GLY A 25 42.03 18.16 21.20
CA GLY A 25 41.55 17.25 20.17
C GLY A 25 40.04 17.47 19.94
N GLY A 26 39.71 18.25 18.90
CA GLY A 26 38.35 18.41 18.44
C GLY A 26 37.83 17.06 17.96
N PHE A 27 36.94 16.41 18.71
CA PHE A 27 36.09 15.37 18.19
C PHE A 27 35.19 16.01 17.11
N ALA A 28 35.60 15.87 15.85
CA ALA A 28 34.70 16.14 14.75
C ALA A 28 33.48 15.21 14.91
N PRO A 29 32.25 15.74 14.90
CA PRO A 29 31.08 14.84 14.89
C PRO A 29 31.19 13.99 13.62
N VAL A 30 31.21 12.66 13.79
CA VAL A 30 31.05 11.72 12.69
C VAL A 30 29.62 11.94 12.19
N THR A 31 29.48 12.78 11.16
CA THR A 31 28.24 12.87 10.39
C THR A 31 28.10 11.51 9.67
N VAL A 32 27.43 10.57 10.31
CA VAL A 32 26.92 9.37 9.63
C VAL A 32 26.04 9.90 8.51
N ASN A 33 26.52 9.72 7.28
CA ASN A 33 25.84 10.13 6.07
C ASN A 33 24.52 9.35 6.02
N ALA A 34 23.42 9.96 6.45
CA ALA A 34 22.08 9.34 6.49
C ALA A 34 21.60 8.91 5.09
N GLN A 35 22.31 9.30 4.03
CA GLN A 35 22.00 8.96 2.63
C GLN A 35 22.33 7.51 2.25
N ASN A 36 23.10 6.75 3.05
CA ASN A 36 23.47 5.37 2.74
C ASN A 36 22.75 4.31 3.60
N ALA A 37 21.90 4.71 4.54
CA ALA A 37 21.10 3.76 5.31
C ALA A 37 19.84 3.36 4.52
N ARG A 38 19.57 2.06 4.42
CA ARG A 38 18.32 1.54 3.82
C ARG A 38 17.12 2.15 4.55
N PRO A 39 16.12 2.68 3.85
CA PRO A 39 14.97 3.31 4.48
C PRO A 39 14.08 2.27 5.18
N ASN A 40 13.46 2.65 6.29
CA ASN A 40 12.33 1.90 6.83
C ASN A 40 11.12 2.06 5.89
N ILE A 41 10.23 1.09 5.92
CA ILE A 41 8.98 1.12 5.13
C ILE A 41 7.81 0.87 6.07
N VAL A 42 6.84 1.77 6.04
CA VAL A 42 5.55 1.64 6.74
C VAL A 42 4.45 1.70 5.69
N LEU A 43 3.78 0.58 5.46
CA LEU A 43 2.67 0.45 4.52
C LEU A 43 1.37 0.24 5.30
N MET A 44 0.49 1.23 5.27
CA MET A 44 -0.84 1.21 5.88
C MET A 44 -1.89 1.01 4.77
N PHE A 45 -2.75 -0.01 4.91
CA PHE A 45 -3.58 -0.50 3.82
C PHE A 45 -5.00 -0.84 4.29
N PRO A 46 -5.90 0.17 4.44
CA PRO A 46 -7.29 -0.08 4.82
C PRO A 46 -8.06 -0.86 3.76
N ASP A 47 -9.18 -1.44 4.19
CA ASP A 47 -10.01 -2.39 3.49
C ASP A 47 -11.33 -1.77 3.01
N ASN A 48 -11.68 -1.93 1.73
CA ASN A 48 -12.91 -1.41 1.10
C ASN A 48 -13.14 0.10 1.25
N LEU A 49 -12.06 0.89 1.26
CA LEU A 49 -12.12 2.32 1.47
C LEU A 49 -12.08 3.09 0.15
N GLY A 50 -13.19 3.74 -0.17
CA GLY A 50 -13.34 4.47 -1.41
C GLY A 50 -12.73 5.87 -1.42
N TRP A 51 -12.61 6.42 -2.62
CA TRP A 51 -12.08 7.75 -2.88
C TRP A 51 -12.72 8.85 -2.02
N GLY A 52 -14.04 8.85 -1.92
CA GLY A 52 -14.82 9.92 -1.28
C GLY A 52 -14.88 9.85 0.25
N GLU A 53 -14.00 9.08 0.88
CA GLU A 53 -13.95 8.96 2.35
C GLU A 53 -12.86 9.84 2.98
N VAL A 54 -11.83 10.24 2.22
CA VAL A 54 -10.65 10.94 2.73
C VAL A 54 -10.74 12.44 2.43
N GLY A 55 -10.43 13.30 3.40
CA GLY A 55 -10.56 14.75 3.33
C GLY A 55 -9.91 15.36 2.10
N VAL A 56 -8.60 15.14 1.89
CA VAL A 56 -7.86 15.68 0.73
C VAL A 56 -8.32 15.15 -0.63
N TYR A 57 -9.14 14.11 -0.66
CA TYR A 57 -9.79 13.58 -1.87
C TYR A 57 -11.24 14.07 -2.04
N GLY A 58 -11.70 15.00 -1.20
CA GLY A 58 -13.04 15.56 -1.23
C GLY A 58 -14.05 14.68 -0.50
N SER A 59 -13.81 14.39 0.76
CA SER A 59 -14.70 13.58 1.60
C SER A 59 -16.14 14.12 1.60
N VAL A 60 -17.09 13.21 1.39
CA VAL A 60 -18.53 13.51 1.51
C VAL A 60 -19.02 13.57 2.96
N ARG A 61 -18.13 13.25 3.93
CA ARG A 61 -18.47 13.14 5.36
C ARG A 61 -17.86 14.23 6.23
N GLY A 62 -17.24 15.24 5.62
CA GLY A 62 -16.56 16.33 6.33
C GLY A 62 -15.10 16.00 6.73
N ASP A 63 -14.55 16.79 7.64
CA ASP A 63 -13.13 16.79 8.02
C ASP A 63 -12.83 15.71 9.07
N LEU A 64 -12.92 14.45 8.68
CA LEU A 64 -12.71 13.30 9.58
C LEU A 64 -11.29 12.73 9.53
N THR A 65 -10.43 13.22 8.61
CA THR A 65 -9.12 12.63 8.34
C THR A 65 -7.95 13.64 8.40
N PRO A 66 -7.86 14.50 9.45
CA PRO A 66 -6.84 15.56 9.50
C PRO A 66 -5.39 15.03 9.52
N ARG A 67 -5.14 13.83 10.03
CA ARG A 67 -3.80 13.21 10.03
C ARG A 67 -3.40 12.71 8.65
N LEU A 68 -4.33 12.16 7.89
CA LEU A 68 -4.14 11.78 6.49
C LEU A 68 -3.95 13.02 5.60
N ASP A 69 -4.73 14.08 5.84
CA ASP A 69 -4.62 15.33 5.10
C ASP A 69 -3.25 15.98 5.33
N LYS A 70 -2.76 15.94 6.58
CA LYS A 70 -1.39 16.36 6.90
C LYS A 70 -0.34 15.47 6.21
N LEU A 71 -0.49 14.15 6.24
CA LEU A 71 0.40 13.22 5.54
C LEU A 71 0.48 13.55 4.04
N ALA A 72 -0.64 13.86 3.41
CA ALA A 72 -0.70 14.27 2.00
C ALA A 72 0.03 15.58 1.74
N SER A 73 -0.08 16.56 2.66
CA SER A 73 0.63 17.83 2.55
C SER A 73 2.15 17.69 2.70
N GLU A 74 2.61 16.64 3.38
CA GLU A 74 4.04 16.34 3.62
C GLU A 74 4.64 15.39 2.56
N GLY A 75 3.86 14.92 1.58
CA GLY A 75 4.28 13.97 0.56
C GLY A 75 3.65 14.22 -0.80
N ILE A 76 3.33 13.13 -1.49
CA ILE A 76 2.60 13.14 -2.77
C ILE A 76 1.25 12.45 -2.61
N ARG A 77 0.20 13.09 -3.14
CA ARG A 77 -1.13 12.54 -3.33
C ARG A 77 -1.28 12.06 -4.78
N LEU A 78 -1.59 10.78 -4.95
CA LEU A 78 -1.80 10.16 -6.27
C LEU A 78 -3.31 10.11 -6.55
N ASN A 79 -3.78 10.92 -7.50
CA ASN A 79 -5.19 10.98 -7.89
C ASN A 79 -5.56 9.92 -8.94
N ASN A 80 -4.63 9.13 -9.42
CA ASN A 80 -4.87 8.06 -10.38
C ASN A 80 -4.11 6.80 -9.97
N PHE A 81 -4.25 6.47 -8.68
CA PHE A 81 -3.76 5.21 -8.15
C PHE A 81 -4.79 4.13 -8.39
N ASN A 82 -4.36 3.04 -9.01
CA ASN A 82 -5.22 1.95 -9.44
C ASN A 82 -4.90 0.69 -8.66
N VAL A 83 -5.93 -0.10 -8.40
CA VAL A 83 -5.89 -1.34 -7.65
C VAL A 83 -6.72 -2.41 -8.37
N GLU A 84 -6.73 -3.61 -7.87
CA GLU A 84 -7.60 -4.68 -8.37
C GLU A 84 -9.03 -4.51 -7.82
N PHE A 85 -9.95 -5.32 -8.31
CA PHE A 85 -11.38 -5.16 -8.04
C PHE A 85 -11.84 -5.68 -6.65
N SER A 86 -10.99 -6.43 -5.94
CA SER A 86 -11.34 -7.03 -4.63
C SER A 86 -10.13 -7.36 -3.75
N CYS A 87 -10.37 -7.51 -2.45
CA CYS A 87 -9.36 -7.57 -1.40
C CYS A 87 -8.23 -8.59 -1.62
N THR A 88 -8.55 -9.88 -1.82
CA THR A 88 -7.53 -10.93 -2.04
C THR A 88 -6.72 -10.65 -3.29
N VAL A 89 -7.39 -10.20 -4.34
CA VAL A 89 -6.81 -9.93 -5.66
C VAL A 89 -5.80 -8.77 -5.56
N SER A 90 -6.21 -7.66 -4.93
CA SER A 90 -5.33 -6.51 -4.69
C SER A 90 -4.16 -6.87 -3.77
N ARG A 91 -4.41 -7.59 -2.68
CA ARG A 91 -3.32 -7.94 -1.76
C ARG A 91 -2.29 -8.86 -2.40
N ALA A 92 -2.73 -9.77 -3.30
CA ALA A 92 -1.83 -10.60 -4.09
C ALA A 92 -1.02 -9.76 -5.08
N ALA A 93 -1.67 -8.85 -5.80
CA ALA A 93 -1.03 -7.93 -6.74
C ALA A 93 0.01 -7.04 -6.03
N LEU A 94 -0.39 -6.41 -4.92
CA LEU A 94 0.49 -5.58 -4.08
C LEU A 94 1.74 -6.33 -3.62
N MET A 95 1.56 -7.53 -3.02
CA MET A 95 2.66 -8.27 -2.41
C MET A 95 3.64 -8.85 -3.43
N THR A 96 3.18 -9.18 -4.64
CA THR A 96 3.99 -9.86 -5.66
C THR A 96 4.50 -8.93 -6.78
N GLY A 97 3.92 -7.73 -6.93
CA GLY A 97 4.22 -6.84 -8.06
C GLY A 97 3.73 -7.39 -9.41
N ARG A 98 2.76 -8.31 -9.39
CA ARG A 98 2.22 -9.01 -10.56
C ARG A 98 0.70 -8.82 -10.61
N TYR A 99 0.13 -8.73 -11.80
CA TYR A 99 -1.33 -8.84 -11.90
C TYR A 99 -1.81 -10.14 -11.25
N ALA A 100 -2.87 -10.06 -10.46
CA ALA A 100 -3.36 -11.19 -9.69
C ALA A 100 -3.72 -12.41 -10.54
N ILE A 101 -4.13 -12.20 -11.81
CA ILE A 101 -4.36 -13.28 -12.77
C ILE A 101 -3.14 -14.19 -12.95
N ARG A 102 -1.91 -13.67 -12.78
CA ARG A 102 -0.68 -14.47 -12.87
C ARG A 102 -0.43 -15.33 -11.65
N THR A 103 -0.92 -14.89 -10.49
CA THR A 103 -0.63 -15.54 -9.19
C THR A 103 -1.61 -16.63 -8.81
N GLY A 104 -2.70 -16.80 -9.58
CA GLY A 104 -3.81 -17.69 -9.24
C GLY A 104 -4.74 -17.16 -8.15
N ALA A 105 -4.44 -16.01 -7.54
CA ALA A 105 -5.28 -15.37 -6.53
C ALA A 105 -6.39 -14.50 -7.16
N THR A 106 -7.11 -15.05 -8.09
CA THR A 106 -8.24 -14.39 -8.77
C THR A 106 -9.54 -14.44 -7.96
N GLN A 107 -9.53 -15.20 -6.87
CA GLN A 107 -10.63 -15.40 -5.91
C GLN A 107 -10.04 -15.62 -4.51
N PRO A 108 -10.83 -15.62 -3.43
CA PRO A 108 -10.35 -16.00 -2.10
C PRO A 108 -9.68 -17.39 -2.12
N GLY A 109 -8.48 -17.50 -1.55
CA GLY A 109 -7.67 -18.73 -1.56
C GLY A 109 -6.17 -18.44 -1.44
N GLY A 110 -5.79 -17.17 -1.62
CA GLY A 110 -4.43 -16.68 -1.42
C GLY A 110 -3.45 -17.04 -2.54
N ILE A 111 -2.18 -16.74 -2.29
CA ILE A 111 -1.06 -17.03 -3.19
C ILE A 111 -0.31 -18.29 -2.76
N THR A 112 0.26 -19.02 -3.72
CA THR A 112 1.08 -20.19 -3.41
C THR A 112 2.40 -19.78 -2.76
N LEU A 113 3.04 -20.70 -2.02
CA LEU A 113 4.39 -20.52 -1.46
C LEU A 113 5.49 -20.40 -2.54
N TRP A 114 5.16 -20.64 -3.80
CA TRP A 114 6.06 -20.36 -4.92
C TRP A 114 6.17 -18.87 -5.23
N GLU A 115 5.13 -18.07 -4.95
CA GLU A 115 5.22 -16.64 -5.14
C GLU A 115 6.25 -16.03 -4.18
N ILE A 116 6.96 -15.02 -4.66
CA ILE A 116 7.88 -14.23 -3.84
C ILE A 116 7.19 -12.90 -3.51
N THR A 117 7.01 -12.65 -2.23
CA THR A 117 6.41 -11.40 -1.74
C THR A 117 7.48 -10.32 -1.58
N MET A 118 7.02 -9.05 -1.53
CA MET A 118 7.93 -7.96 -1.18
C MET A 118 8.54 -8.12 0.22
N ALA A 119 7.84 -8.78 1.16
CA ALA A 119 8.38 -9.06 2.49
C ALA A 119 9.58 -10.02 2.42
N GLU A 120 9.49 -11.10 1.62
CA GLU A 120 10.62 -12.01 1.40
C GLU A 120 11.79 -11.31 0.72
N ALA A 121 11.52 -10.47 -0.29
CA ALA A 121 12.56 -9.71 -0.97
C ALA A 121 13.29 -8.74 -0.01
N PHE A 122 12.56 -8.01 0.83
CA PHE A 122 13.17 -7.10 1.81
C PHE A 122 13.92 -7.86 2.90
N LYS A 123 13.38 -8.97 3.37
CA LYS A 123 14.07 -9.85 4.33
C LYS A 123 15.41 -10.36 3.79
N SER A 124 15.49 -10.69 2.49
CA SER A 124 16.74 -11.17 1.86
C SER A 124 17.88 -10.13 1.91
N VAL A 125 17.57 -8.86 2.11
CA VAL A 125 18.55 -7.78 2.27
C VAL A 125 18.62 -7.24 3.70
N GLY A 126 18.13 -7.99 4.68
CA GLY A 126 18.33 -7.71 6.11
C GLY A 126 17.27 -6.82 6.76
N TYR A 127 16.09 -6.70 6.17
CA TYR A 127 14.96 -6.07 6.85
C TYR A 127 14.36 -7.00 7.89
N ALA A 128 13.93 -6.41 9.00
CA ALA A 128 12.93 -7.02 9.86
C ALA A 128 11.54 -6.78 9.25
N THR A 129 10.66 -7.76 9.30
CA THR A 129 9.37 -7.72 8.61
C THR A 129 8.22 -8.04 9.56
N GLY A 130 7.19 -7.17 9.61
CA GLY A 130 6.02 -7.35 10.48
C GLY A 130 4.71 -7.14 9.75
N LEU A 131 3.68 -7.94 10.09
CA LEU A 131 2.32 -7.79 9.61
C LEU A 131 1.36 -7.68 10.78
N PHE A 132 0.57 -6.60 10.85
CA PHE A 132 -0.39 -6.38 11.92
C PHE A 132 -1.74 -5.95 11.34
N GLY A 133 -2.69 -6.91 11.22
CA GLY A 133 -4.02 -6.71 10.66
C GLY A 133 -4.50 -7.86 9.76
N LYS A 134 -5.14 -7.54 8.62
CA LYS A 134 -5.73 -8.52 7.69
C LYS A 134 -4.69 -9.08 6.71
N TRP A 135 -4.51 -10.42 6.69
CA TRP A 135 -3.65 -11.08 5.71
C TRP A 135 -4.33 -11.30 4.36
N HIS A 136 -5.35 -12.12 4.32
CA HIS A 136 -6.19 -12.50 3.18
C HIS A 136 -5.45 -13.13 1.99
N LEU A 137 -4.24 -13.65 2.19
CA LEU A 137 -3.44 -14.36 1.18
C LEU A 137 -3.08 -15.80 1.59
N GLY A 138 -3.59 -16.26 2.74
CA GLY A 138 -3.44 -17.61 3.23
C GLY A 138 -4.62 -18.51 2.90
N GLY A 139 -4.50 -19.78 3.29
CA GLY A 139 -5.61 -20.74 3.25
C GLY A 139 -6.71 -20.44 4.28
N ASP A 140 -7.74 -21.29 4.31
CA ASP A 140 -8.90 -21.13 5.20
C ASP A 140 -8.56 -21.20 6.69
N ARG A 141 -7.42 -21.80 7.02
CA ARG A 141 -6.87 -21.88 8.38
C ARG A 141 -5.39 -21.52 8.35
N PRO A 142 -4.93 -20.65 9.24
CA PRO A 142 -3.52 -20.22 9.28
C PRO A 142 -2.57 -21.34 9.76
N GLU A 143 -3.10 -22.41 10.32
CA GLU A 143 -2.32 -23.52 10.85
C GLU A 143 -1.61 -24.28 9.73
N GLY A 144 -0.37 -23.84 9.41
CA GLY A 144 0.51 -24.54 8.48
C GLY A 144 0.22 -24.33 7.00
N ARG A 145 -0.58 -23.33 6.60
CA ARG A 145 -0.88 -23.07 5.20
C ARG A 145 -0.81 -21.60 4.82
N ARG A 146 0.30 -21.21 4.14
CA ARG A 146 0.46 -19.86 3.58
C ARG A 146 0.31 -18.76 4.62
N GLU A 147 0.81 -19.03 5.82
CA GLU A 147 0.85 -18.04 6.89
C GLU A 147 1.76 -16.87 6.52
N PRO A 148 1.56 -15.67 7.10
CA PRO A 148 2.46 -14.57 6.88
C PRO A 148 3.93 -14.92 7.15
N SER A 149 4.22 -15.75 8.16
CA SER A 149 5.56 -16.24 8.48
C SER A 149 6.21 -17.11 7.37
N GLN A 150 5.40 -17.78 6.55
CA GLN A 150 5.85 -18.54 5.39
C GLN A 150 6.01 -17.66 4.12
N GLN A 151 5.53 -16.42 4.17
CA GLN A 151 5.52 -15.45 3.08
C GLN A 151 6.36 -14.20 3.42
N GLY A 152 7.40 -14.40 4.24
CA GLY A 152 8.44 -13.41 4.49
C GLY A 152 8.27 -12.55 5.73
N PHE A 153 7.20 -12.64 6.52
CA PHE A 153 7.04 -11.86 7.73
C PHE A 153 7.67 -12.54 8.95
N ASP A 154 8.51 -11.82 9.70
CA ASP A 154 9.16 -12.33 10.90
C ASP A 154 8.17 -12.49 12.05
N GLU A 155 7.20 -11.61 12.15
CA GLU A 155 6.13 -11.65 13.15
C GLU A 155 4.83 -11.11 12.57
N PHE A 156 3.70 -11.66 13.04
CA PHE A 156 2.39 -11.20 12.63
C PHE A 156 1.36 -11.31 13.76
N TYR A 157 0.32 -10.46 13.63
CA TYR A 157 -0.88 -10.51 14.46
C TYR A 157 -2.07 -10.02 13.63
N GLY A 158 -3.18 -10.76 13.62
CA GLY A 158 -4.37 -10.30 12.91
C GLY A 158 -5.29 -11.43 12.46
N ILE A 159 -6.09 -11.15 11.45
CA ILE A 159 -7.05 -12.09 10.87
C ILE A 159 -6.52 -12.68 9.55
N PRO A 160 -6.67 -14.00 9.35
CA PRO A 160 -6.19 -14.65 8.13
C PRO A 160 -7.04 -14.31 6.91
N ARG A 161 -8.33 -13.99 7.07
CA ARG A 161 -9.30 -13.78 5.99
C ARG A 161 -9.94 -12.39 6.05
N THR A 162 -11.23 -12.29 6.33
CA THR A 162 -11.97 -11.04 6.13
C THR A 162 -12.88 -10.68 7.30
N SER A 163 -13.21 -9.39 7.42
CA SER A 163 -13.91 -8.82 8.57
C SER A 163 -15.32 -9.38 8.79
N ASN A 164 -16.02 -9.80 7.72
CA ASN A 164 -17.38 -10.34 7.85
C ASN A 164 -17.43 -11.71 8.54
N GLU A 165 -16.31 -12.40 8.72
CA GLU A 165 -16.25 -13.64 9.51
C GLU A 165 -16.60 -13.41 10.99
N ALA A 166 -16.45 -12.19 11.48
CA ALA A 166 -16.88 -11.83 12.83
C ALA A 166 -18.39 -12.05 13.05
N GLN A 167 -19.21 -11.99 11.99
CA GLN A 167 -20.66 -12.20 12.09
C GLN A 167 -21.05 -13.67 12.26
N THR A 168 -20.20 -14.60 11.79
CA THR A 168 -20.45 -16.05 11.86
C THR A 168 -19.79 -16.70 13.06
N THR A 169 -18.88 -15.98 13.74
CA THR A 169 -18.27 -16.47 14.98
C THR A 169 -19.22 -16.26 16.14
N ILE A 170 -19.67 -17.36 16.71
CA ILE A 170 -20.60 -17.32 17.85
C ILE A 170 -19.87 -16.71 19.07
N ALA A 171 -20.46 -15.66 19.65
CA ALA A 171 -19.99 -15.09 20.90
C ALA A 171 -20.20 -16.10 22.05
N GLN A 172 -19.30 -16.10 23.02
CA GLN A 172 -19.40 -16.83 24.29
C GLN A 172 -19.04 -18.32 24.26
N GLY A 173 -17.74 -18.63 24.09
CA GLY A 173 -17.16 -19.91 24.57
C GLY A 173 -17.55 -21.16 23.80
N GLN A 174 -18.46 -21.09 22.83
CA GLN A 174 -18.78 -22.19 21.94
C GLN A 174 -17.95 -22.08 20.67
N THR A 175 -16.95 -22.94 20.54
CA THR A 175 -16.22 -23.12 19.27
C THR A 175 -17.02 -24.02 18.36
N THR A 176 -17.44 -23.48 17.20
CA THR A 176 -17.92 -24.28 16.09
C THR A 176 -16.78 -24.51 15.09
N PRO A 177 -16.89 -25.49 14.18
CA PRO A 177 -15.89 -25.66 13.12
C PRO A 177 -15.65 -24.41 12.27
N ASN A 178 -16.55 -23.42 12.29
CA ASN A 178 -16.51 -22.17 11.54
C ASN A 178 -16.11 -20.95 12.39
N THR A 179 -15.62 -21.14 13.61
CA THR A 179 -15.17 -20.03 14.45
C THR A 179 -13.89 -19.44 13.89
N SER A 180 -13.91 -18.17 13.52
CA SER A 180 -12.72 -17.41 13.16
C SER A 180 -11.99 -16.91 14.39
N PHE A 181 -10.66 -16.80 14.31
CA PHE A 181 -9.81 -16.34 15.39
C PHE A 181 -8.91 -15.20 14.91
N ILE A 182 -8.47 -14.39 15.87
CA ILE A 182 -7.31 -13.55 15.73
C ILE A 182 -6.09 -14.41 16.06
N TRP A 183 -5.10 -14.34 15.17
CA TRP A 183 -3.91 -15.18 15.24
C TRP A 183 -2.66 -14.34 15.46
N GLU A 184 -1.65 -14.94 16.06
CA GLU A 184 -0.30 -14.41 16.06
C GLU A 184 0.72 -15.52 15.80
N GLY A 185 1.84 -15.13 15.21
CA GLY A 185 2.95 -16.02 14.95
C GLY A 185 4.24 -15.25 14.73
N ALA A 186 5.33 -15.99 14.84
CA ALA A 186 6.67 -15.51 14.54
C ALA A 186 7.48 -16.62 13.89
N VAL A 187 8.49 -16.27 13.10
CA VAL A 187 9.39 -17.24 12.48
C VAL A 187 10.01 -18.14 13.55
N GLY A 188 9.93 -19.45 13.33
CA GLY A 188 10.45 -20.45 14.27
C GLY A 188 9.59 -20.70 15.50
N GLN A 189 8.41 -20.08 15.59
CA GLN A 189 7.43 -20.32 16.65
C GLN A 189 6.14 -20.84 16.03
N PRO A 190 5.40 -21.70 16.75
CA PRO A 190 4.08 -22.12 16.30
C PRO A 190 3.11 -20.93 16.23
N THR A 191 2.34 -20.86 15.15
CA THR A 191 1.20 -19.94 15.05
C THR A 191 0.13 -20.36 16.05
N ARG A 192 -0.42 -19.39 16.77
CA ARG A 192 -1.46 -19.64 17.79
C ARG A 192 -2.65 -18.71 17.65
N SER A 193 -3.83 -19.23 17.94
CA SER A 193 -5.02 -18.40 18.13
C SER A 193 -4.91 -17.62 19.43
N VAL A 194 -5.20 -16.32 19.37
CA VAL A 194 -5.17 -15.42 20.52
C VAL A 194 -6.54 -15.35 21.18
N LYS A 195 -7.55 -15.09 20.40
CA LYS A 195 -8.95 -14.95 20.83
C LYS A 195 -9.91 -15.13 19.65
N PRO A 196 -11.19 -15.47 19.90
CA PRO A 196 -12.19 -15.51 18.83
C PRO A 196 -12.33 -14.15 18.13
N PHE A 197 -12.47 -14.18 16.81
CA PHE A 197 -12.79 -12.99 16.01
C PHE A 197 -14.32 -12.92 15.86
N ASN A 198 -14.96 -12.14 16.68
CA ASN A 198 -16.40 -11.93 16.77
C ASN A 198 -16.74 -10.43 16.69
N MET A 199 -18.01 -10.07 16.82
CA MET A 199 -18.49 -8.68 16.72
C MET A 199 -17.89 -7.74 17.78
N GLU A 200 -17.47 -8.26 18.93
CA GLU A 200 -16.81 -7.48 19.97
C GLU A 200 -15.35 -7.23 19.63
N THR A 201 -14.59 -8.30 19.32
CA THR A 201 -13.16 -8.19 18.97
C THR A 201 -12.94 -7.52 17.63
N ARG A 202 -13.94 -7.51 16.73
CA ARG A 202 -13.95 -6.73 15.50
C ARG A 202 -13.81 -5.22 15.76
N ARG A 203 -14.34 -4.72 16.88
CA ARG A 203 -14.26 -3.31 17.25
C ARG A 203 -12.86 -2.87 17.71
N THR A 204 -12.05 -3.79 18.20
CA THR A 204 -10.77 -3.45 18.87
C THR A 204 -9.54 -3.81 18.06
N ILE A 205 -9.67 -4.68 17.06
CA ILE A 205 -8.53 -5.26 16.34
C ILE A 205 -7.64 -4.22 15.67
N ASP A 206 -8.19 -3.16 15.09
CA ASP A 206 -7.40 -2.16 14.36
C ASP A 206 -6.57 -1.29 15.33
N ARG A 207 -7.09 -1.00 16.52
CA ARG A 207 -6.34 -0.36 17.59
C ARG A 207 -5.18 -1.25 18.08
N GLU A 208 -5.47 -2.52 18.34
CA GLU A 208 -4.47 -3.50 18.77
C GLU A 208 -3.36 -3.69 17.71
N SER A 209 -3.74 -3.71 16.43
CA SER A 209 -2.82 -3.80 15.32
C SER A 209 -1.95 -2.54 15.19
N ALA A 210 -2.51 -1.34 15.41
CA ALA A 210 -1.75 -0.09 15.45
C ALA A 210 -0.72 -0.09 16.59
N ASP A 211 -1.12 -0.52 17.78
CA ASP A 211 -0.24 -0.58 18.95
C ASP A 211 0.92 -1.58 18.72
N ARG A 212 0.64 -2.74 18.09
CA ARG A 212 1.68 -3.70 17.71
C ARG A 212 2.59 -3.18 16.59
N THR A 213 2.05 -2.44 15.63
CA THR A 213 2.84 -1.74 14.61
C THR A 213 3.83 -0.78 15.23
N VAL A 214 3.38 0.03 16.19
CA VAL A 214 4.25 0.97 16.94
C VAL A 214 5.31 0.22 17.73
N ALA A 215 4.94 -0.83 18.48
CA ALA A 215 5.90 -1.63 19.24
C ALA A 215 6.98 -2.28 18.35
N PHE A 216 6.60 -2.77 17.18
CA PHE A 216 7.52 -3.32 16.19
C PHE A 216 8.51 -2.25 15.69
N MET A 217 8.02 -1.08 15.33
CA MET A 217 8.86 0.04 14.92
C MET A 217 9.84 0.45 16.03
N GLU A 218 9.38 0.57 17.27
CA GLU A 218 10.22 0.89 18.43
C GLU A 218 11.31 -0.15 18.67
N LYS A 219 10.97 -1.44 18.56
CA LYS A 219 11.92 -2.55 18.70
C LYS A 219 13.07 -2.42 17.72
N HIS A 220 12.76 -2.21 16.44
CA HIS A 220 13.75 -2.20 15.37
C HIS A 220 14.48 -0.86 15.22
N ALA A 221 13.86 0.26 15.59
CA ALA A 221 14.52 1.56 15.67
C ALA A 221 15.64 1.57 16.73
N ARG A 222 15.43 0.91 17.89
CA ARG A 222 16.45 0.78 18.94
C ARG A 222 17.69 0.02 18.47
N THR A 223 17.52 -1.02 17.67
CA THR A 223 18.61 -1.84 17.11
C THR A 223 19.17 -1.29 15.80
N ARG A 224 18.58 -0.20 15.27
CA ARG A 224 18.90 0.36 13.95
C ARG A 224 18.79 -0.65 12.82
N THR A 225 17.91 -1.63 12.96
CA THR A 225 17.58 -2.60 11.92
C THR A 225 16.57 -1.98 10.99
N PRO A 226 16.81 -1.90 9.66
CA PRO A 226 15.79 -1.44 8.74
C PRO A 226 14.58 -2.38 8.81
N PHE A 227 13.39 -1.82 8.70
CA PHE A 227 12.17 -2.64 8.82
C PHE A 227 11.15 -2.33 7.72
N PHE A 228 10.39 -3.35 7.37
CA PHE A 228 9.16 -3.27 6.62
C PHE A 228 8.01 -3.68 7.53
N VAL A 229 7.11 -2.77 7.80
CA VAL A 229 5.87 -3.07 8.52
C VAL A 229 4.67 -2.85 7.60
N TYR A 230 3.86 -3.90 7.46
CA TYR A 230 2.59 -3.90 6.77
C TYR A 230 1.48 -3.86 7.81
N TYR A 231 0.73 -2.76 7.84
CA TYR A 231 -0.44 -2.54 8.69
C TYR A 231 -1.71 -2.54 7.83
N PRO A 232 -2.22 -3.74 7.48
CA PRO A 232 -3.47 -3.89 6.73
C PRO A 232 -4.67 -3.71 7.67
N ILE A 233 -5.17 -2.49 7.71
CA ILE A 233 -6.31 -2.07 8.55
C ILE A 233 -7.56 -2.80 8.09
N THR A 234 -8.37 -3.30 9.03
CA THR A 234 -9.57 -4.09 8.70
C THR A 234 -10.80 -3.23 8.43
N GLN A 235 -10.80 -1.95 8.85
CA GLN A 235 -11.82 -0.95 8.53
C GLN A 235 -11.60 -0.47 7.08
N ILE A 236 -12.65 -0.11 6.34
CA ILE A 236 -14.07 -0.01 6.73
C ILE A 236 -14.90 -1.20 6.20
N HIS A 237 -14.26 -2.33 5.88
CA HIS A 237 -14.98 -3.54 5.42
C HIS A 237 -16.13 -3.88 6.38
N PHE A 238 -17.28 -4.30 5.82
CA PHE A 238 -18.44 -4.67 6.63
C PHE A 238 -18.16 -5.94 7.49
N PRO A 239 -18.78 -6.10 8.65
CA PRO A 239 -19.54 -5.09 9.39
C PRO A 239 -18.60 -3.96 9.86
N THR A 240 -18.93 -2.73 9.50
CA THR A 240 -18.16 -1.56 9.93
C THR A 240 -18.54 -1.24 11.35
N LEU A 241 -17.65 -1.60 12.26
CA LEU A 241 -17.84 -1.47 13.69
C LEU A 241 -16.69 -0.67 14.29
N PRO A 242 -16.87 0.63 14.50
CA PRO A 242 -15.82 1.48 15.07
C PRO A 242 -15.51 1.06 16.52
N HIS A 243 -14.26 1.31 16.93
CA HIS A 243 -13.84 1.13 18.32
C HIS A 243 -14.78 1.91 19.26
N PRO A 244 -15.05 1.41 20.48
CA PRO A 244 -15.97 2.09 21.44
C PRO A 244 -15.63 3.56 21.68
N ASP A 245 -14.35 3.95 21.63
CA ASP A 245 -13.93 5.34 21.81
C ASP A 245 -14.39 6.26 20.65
N PHE A 246 -14.77 5.73 19.51
CA PHE A 246 -15.19 6.46 18.32
C PHE A 246 -16.68 6.28 17.99
N ALA A 247 -17.29 5.20 18.47
CA ALA A 247 -18.69 4.88 18.19
C ALA A 247 -19.64 6.01 18.64
N GLY A 248 -20.44 6.55 17.72
CA GLY A 248 -21.38 7.66 17.95
C GLY A 248 -20.71 9.02 18.15
N LYS A 249 -19.45 9.19 17.76
CA LYS A 249 -18.73 10.47 17.92
C LYS A 249 -18.87 11.42 16.76
N THR A 250 -19.24 10.93 15.58
CA THR A 250 -19.45 11.76 14.40
C THR A 250 -20.91 11.77 13.98
N ALA A 251 -21.34 12.82 13.27
CA ALA A 251 -22.66 12.86 12.67
C ALA A 251 -22.79 11.99 11.39
N ALA A 252 -21.69 11.35 10.97
CA ALA A 252 -21.61 10.60 9.71
C ALA A 252 -21.82 9.08 9.86
N GLY A 253 -22.31 8.62 11.02
CA GLY A 253 -22.63 7.23 11.34
C GLY A 253 -21.40 6.33 11.43
N ASP A 254 -21.60 5.00 11.46
CA ASP A 254 -20.54 4.03 11.66
C ASP A 254 -19.34 4.20 10.72
N ILE A 255 -19.58 4.55 9.45
CA ILE A 255 -18.50 4.81 8.48
C ILE A 255 -17.70 6.04 8.89
N GLY A 256 -18.34 7.14 9.27
CA GLY A 256 -17.66 8.34 9.74
C GLY A 256 -16.85 8.10 11.02
N ASP A 257 -17.43 7.37 11.96
CA ASP A 257 -16.77 6.99 13.22
C ASP A 257 -15.55 6.10 12.95
N ALA A 258 -15.66 5.14 12.02
CA ALA A 258 -14.56 4.28 11.62
C ALA A 258 -13.47 5.06 10.84
N MET A 259 -13.84 6.08 10.05
CA MET A 259 -12.86 6.96 9.40
C MET A 259 -12.07 7.78 10.42
N ALA A 260 -12.73 8.30 11.45
CA ALA A 260 -12.07 8.99 12.56
C ALA A 260 -11.13 8.04 13.33
N GLU A 261 -11.53 6.77 13.50
CA GLU A 261 -10.67 5.73 14.09
C GLU A 261 -9.44 5.44 13.23
N ILE A 262 -9.61 5.25 11.92
CA ILE A 262 -8.49 5.04 10.98
C ILE A 262 -7.51 6.20 11.09
N ASP A 263 -8.00 7.43 11.01
CA ASP A 263 -7.16 8.62 11.08
C ASP A 263 -6.38 8.72 12.39
N ALA A 264 -7.02 8.41 13.52
CA ALA A 264 -6.37 8.37 14.83
C ALA A 264 -5.31 7.26 14.92
N ASN A 265 -5.56 6.08 14.36
CA ASN A 265 -4.60 4.97 14.36
C ASN A 265 -3.42 5.26 13.42
N VAL A 266 -3.66 5.87 12.25
CA VAL A 266 -2.60 6.43 11.38
C VAL A 266 -1.79 7.47 12.15
N GLY A 267 -2.46 8.37 12.86
CA GLY A 267 -1.81 9.36 13.73
C GLY A 267 -0.85 8.72 14.73
N ARG A 268 -1.24 7.64 15.42
CA ARG A 268 -0.37 6.90 16.35
C ARG A 268 0.92 6.42 15.69
N VAL A 269 0.82 5.87 14.49
CA VAL A 269 1.97 5.40 13.72
C VAL A 269 2.88 6.55 13.32
N LEU A 270 2.31 7.66 12.81
CA LEU A 270 3.07 8.85 12.43
C LEU A 270 3.76 9.50 13.64
N ASP A 271 3.07 9.63 14.78
CA ASP A 271 3.63 10.16 16.01
C ASP A 271 4.79 9.30 16.55
N ALA A 272 4.72 7.98 16.36
CA ALA A 272 5.82 7.09 16.71
C ALA A 272 7.04 7.31 15.80
N ILE A 273 6.86 7.48 14.49
CA ILE A 273 7.93 7.81 13.55
C ILE A 273 8.64 9.11 13.98
N ASP A 274 7.87 10.13 14.35
CA ASP A 274 8.40 11.43 14.76
C ASP A 274 9.12 11.34 16.12
N ARG A 275 8.51 10.68 17.11
CA ARG A 275 9.11 10.46 18.44
C ARG A 275 10.41 9.65 18.36
N LEU A 276 10.49 8.68 17.48
CA LEU A 276 11.69 7.87 17.24
C LEU A 276 12.74 8.62 16.40
N LYS A 277 12.40 9.78 15.84
CA LYS A 277 13.26 10.60 14.98
C LYS A 277 13.76 9.86 13.74
N ILE A 278 12.93 8.96 13.18
CA ILE A 278 13.27 8.16 12.00
C ILE A 278 12.60 8.66 10.72
N ALA A 279 11.80 9.73 10.78
CA ALA A 279 11.07 10.25 9.63
C ALA A 279 11.93 10.50 8.37
N PRO A 280 13.15 11.07 8.44
CA PRO A 280 13.98 11.30 7.25
C PRO A 280 14.37 10.00 6.51
N ASN A 281 14.43 8.86 7.22
CA ASN A 281 14.80 7.56 6.68
C ASN A 281 13.62 6.58 6.69
N THR A 282 12.39 7.07 6.54
CA THR A 282 11.18 6.22 6.54
C THR A 282 10.28 6.60 5.38
N ILE A 283 9.96 5.60 4.54
CA ILE A 283 8.93 5.70 3.51
C ILE A 283 7.61 5.32 4.16
N VAL A 284 6.66 6.23 4.15
CA VAL A 284 5.29 6.00 4.62
C VAL A 284 4.38 5.94 3.40
N LEU A 285 3.64 4.84 3.26
CA LEU A 285 2.61 4.66 2.24
C LEU A 285 1.27 4.44 2.94
N TRP A 286 0.26 5.15 2.48
CA TRP A 286 -1.13 4.92 2.85
C TRP A 286 -1.96 4.82 1.57
N CYS A 287 -2.52 3.65 1.30
CA CYS A 287 -3.35 3.37 0.13
C CYS A 287 -4.33 2.25 0.46
N THR A 288 -5.34 2.03 -0.38
CA THR A 288 -6.42 1.08 -0.08
C THR A 288 -6.49 -0.03 -1.11
N ASP A 289 -7.10 -1.17 -0.75
CA ASP A 289 -7.08 -2.37 -1.57
C ASP A 289 -8.12 -2.38 -2.70
N ASN A 290 -9.24 -1.71 -2.53
CA ASN A 290 -10.27 -1.57 -3.55
C ASN A 290 -11.23 -0.43 -3.21
N GLY A 291 -12.14 -0.13 -4.12
CA GLY A 291 -13.11 0.93 -3.94
C GLY A 291 -14.12 0.66 -2.83
N ALA A 292 -15.02 1.63 -2.64
CA ALA A 292 -15.93 1.71 -1.52
C ALA A 292 -16.84 0.49 -1.37
N GLU A 293 -17.11 0.10 -0.12
CA GLU A 293 -18.16 -0.86 0.22
C GLU A 293 -19.55 -0.36 -0.25
N GLN A 294 -20.34 -1.24 -0.85
CA GLN A 294 -21.70 -0.89 -1.30
C GLN A 294 -22.82 -1.44 -0.42
N ARG A 295 -22.50 -2.29 0.55
CA ARG A 295 -23.48 -2.99 1.38
C ARG A 295 -24.10 -2.06 2.41
N ARG A 296 -25.44 -2.02 2.44
CA ARG A 296 -26.18 -1.28 3.48
C ARG A 296 -26.17 -2.04 4.82
N PRO A 297 -26.12 -1.34 5.95
CA PRO A 297 -26.13 0.13 6.12
C PRO A 297 -24.78 0.81 5.90
N TRP A 298 -23.68 0.06 5.74
CA TRP A 298 -22.29 0.53 5.69
C TRP A 298 -21.82 0.88 4.27
N ARG A 299 -22.64 1.65 3.55
CA ARG A 299 -22.28 2.07 2.20
C ARG A 299 -21.26 3.20 2.22
N GLY A 300 -20.09 2.94 1.63
CA GLY A 300 -19.04 3.94 1.44
C GLY A 300 -19.25 4.84 0.23
N SER A 301 -18.29 5.71 -0.07
CA SER A 301 -18.32 6.69 -1.13
C SER A 301 -17.15 6.53 -2.11
N SER A 302 -17.46 6.38 -3.39
CA SER A 302 -16.48 6.41 -4.48
C SER A 302 -16.17 7.83 -4.99
N GLY A 303 -16.68 8.87 -4.33
CA GLY A 303 -16.50 10.26 -4.74
C GLY A 303 -17.09 10.56 -6.12
N PRO A 304 -16.30 11.12 -7.05
CA PRO A 304 -16.79 11.46 -8.39
C PRO A 304 -16.93 10.27 -9.32
N TRP A 305 -16.44 9.08 -8.94
CA TRP A 305 -16.36 7.91 -9.80
C TRP A 305 -17.61 7.04 -9.71
N SER A 306 -17.95 6.34 -10.80
CA SER A 306 -19.00 5.32 -10.81
C SER A 306 -18.43 3.97 -10.34
N GLY A 307 -19.34 3.13 -9.81
CA GLY A 307 -18.99 1.80 -9.32
C GLY A 307 -18.47 1.77 -7.88
N TYR A 308 -18.29 0.58 -7.40
CA TYR A 308 -17.93 0.24 -6.02
C TYR A 308 -17.05 -1.02 -6.01
N TYR A 309 -16.70 -1.49 -4.84
CA TYR A 309 -16.12 -2.81 -4.61
C TYR A 309 -16.75 -3.90 -5.50
N ASN A 310 -15.94 -4.80 -6.01
CA ASN A 310 -16.32 -5.84 -6.97
C ASN A 310 -16.74 -5.36 -8.37
N THR A 311 -16.40 -4.13 -8.74
CA THR A 311 -16.52 -3.66 -10.14
C THR A 311 -15.17 -3.17 -10.65
N VAL A 312 -15.00 -3.17 -11.98
CA VAL A 312 -13.83 -2.55 -12.64
C VAL A 312 -14.13 -1.13 -13.13
N MET A 313 -15.23 -0.53 -12.68
CA MET A 313 -15.49 0.89 -12.83
C MET A 313 -14.47 1.69 -12.01
N GLU A 314 -14.22 2.95 -12.37
CA GLU A 314 -13.22 3.76 -11.65
C GLU A 314 -13.45 3.79 -10.13
N GLY A 315 -14.72 3.86 -9.68
CA GLY A 315 -15.04 3.83 -8.25
C GLY A 315 -14.74 2.51 -7.54
N GLY A 316 -14.52 1.43 -8.28
CA GLY A 316 -14.10 0.13 -7.75
C GLY A 316 -12.59 -0.07 -7.72
N VAL A 317 -11.86 0.57 -8.65
CA VAL A 317 -10.44 0.29 -8.88
C VAL A 317 -9.53 1.51 -8.82
N ARG A 318 -10.07 2.72 -8.65
CA ARG A 318 -9.31 3.96 -8.46
C ARG A 318 -9.50 4.44 -7.05
N THR A 319 -8.43 4.38 -6.26
CA THR A 319 -8.48 4.58 -4.81
C THR A 319 -7.51 5.67 -4.34
N PRO A 320 -7.68 6.19 -3.11
CA PRO A 320 -6.71 7.11 -2.54
C PRO A 320 -5.34 6.45 -2.31
N CYS A 321 -4.28 7.22 -2.60
CA CYS A 321 -2.91 6.83 -2.25
C CYS A 321 -2.08 8.05 -1.91
N ILE A 322 -1.39 8.00 -0.76
CA ILE A 322 -0.52 9.05 -0.23
C ILE A 322 0.83 8.42 0.10
N ILE A 323 1.91 9.03 -0.37
CA ILE A 323 3.28 8.55 -0.12
C ILE A 323 4.12 9.70 0.40
N ARG A 324 4.82 9.48 1.53
CA ARG A 324 5.74 10.44 2.14
C ARG A 324 7.12 9.83 2.33
N TRP A 325 8.14 10.54 1.90
CA TRP A 325 9.54 10.26 2.21
C TRP A 325 10.30 11.59 2.32
N PRO A 326 10.43 12.16 3.51
CA PRO A 326 11.06 13.48 3.70
C PRO A 326 12.46 13.53 3.12
N GLY A 327 12.77 14.61 2.39
CA GLY A 327 14.06 14.80 1.73
C GLY A 327 14.27 14.03 0.43
N ARG A 328 13.36 13.12 0.06
CA ARG A 328 13.42 12.35 -1.19
C ARG A 328 12.20 12.62 -2.08
N ILE A 329 11.00 12.59 -1.52
CA ILE A 329 9.76 12.93 -2.24
C ILE A 329 9.39 14.37 -1.87
N PRO A 330 9.29 15.31 -2.84
CA PRO A 330 8.88 16.69 -2.56
C PRO A 330 7.48 16.74 -1.94
N ALA A 331 7.34 17.52 -0.87
CA ALA A 331 6.07 17.69 -0.16
C ALA A 331 5.03 18.48 -1.00
N GLY A 332 3.75 18.26 -0.71
CA GLY A 332 2.62 18.97 -1.31
C GLY A 332 2.36 18.65 -2.79
N ARG A 333 2.95 17.57 -3.32
CA ARG A 333 2.71 17.18 -4.71
C ARG A 333 1.35 16.51 -4.87
N VAL A 334 0.72 16.78 -6.02
CA VAL A 334 -0.49 16.11 -6.48
C VAL A 334 -0.25 15.63 -7.91
N SER A 335 -0.62 14.39 -8.22
CA SER A 335 -0.45 13.85 -9.56
C SER A 335 -1.65 13.05 -10.03
N ASN A 336 -2.01 13.25 -11.32
CA ASN A 336 -3.02 12.47 -12.03
C ASN A 336 -2.40 11.37 -12.93
N GLU A 337 -1.09 11.20 -12.89
CA GLU A 337 -0.40 10.12 -13.61
C GLU A 337 -0.83 8.75 -13.08
N ILE A 338 -0.95 7.78 -13.97
CA ILE A 338 -1.33 6.41 -13.60
C ILE A 338 -0.22 5.79 -12.74
N VAL A 339 -0.59 5.28 -11.60
CA VAL A 339 0.22 4.36 -10.78
C VAL A 339 -0.67 3.19 -10.41
N HIS A 340 -0.15 1.99 -10.38
CA HIS A 340 -0.87 0.80 -9.94
C HIS A 340 -0.21 0.20 -8.69
N GLU A 341 -0.97 -0.46 -7.84
CA GLU A 341 -0.43 -1.08 -6.61
C GLU A 341 0.71 -2.08 -6.88
N ILE A 342 0.71 -2.76 -8.07
CA ILE A 342 1.81 -3.64 -8.47
C ILE A 342 3.14 -2.90 -8.64
N ASP A 343 3.12 -1.57 -8.87
CA ASP A 343 4.32 -0.76 -9.02
C ASP A 343 5.05 -0.54 -7.69
N LEU A 344 4.35 -0.73 -6.57
CA LEU A 344 4.93 -0.50 -5.25
C LEU A 344 6.07 -1.47 -4.95
N PHE A 345 5.97 -2.74 -5.32
CA PHE A 345 7.05 -3.70 -5.09
C PHE A 345 8.34 -3.30 -5.84
N PRO A 346 8.39 -3.14 -7.17
CA PRO A 346 9.63 -2.74 -7.85
C PRO A 346 10.11 -1.33 -7.44
N THR A 347 9.22 -0.43 -7.06
CA THR A 347 9.58 0.90 -6.57
C THR A 347 10.29 0.83 -5.21
N LEU A 348 9.74 0.07 -4.28
CA LEU A 348 10.33 -0.14 -2.96
C LEU A 348 11.59 -1.01 -3.04
N ALA A 349 11.64 -2.00 -3.95
CA ALA A 349 12.84 -2.76 -4.24
C ALA A 349 13.99 -1.87 -4.71
N ALA A 350 13.72 -0.91 -5.62
CA ALA A 350 14.71 0.07 -6.05
C ALA A 350 15.17 0.99 -4.90
N ALA A 351 14.27 1.37 -3.98
CA ALA A 351 14.61 2.21 -2.83
C ALA A 351 15.44 1.47 -1.77
N THR A 352 15.27 0.16 -1.63
CA THR A 352 15.91 -0.68 -0.59
C THR A 352 17.13 -1.45 -1.08
N GLY A 353 17.29 -1.59 -2.39
CA GLY A 353 18.27 -2.48 -3.01
C GLY A 353 17.87 -3.96 -2.93
N ALA A 354 16.61 -4.27 -2.67
CA ALA A 354 16.10 -5.64 -2.69
C ALA A 354 16.02 -6.17 -4.14
N PRO A 355 16.32 -7.47 -4.38
CA PRO A 355 16.20 -8.06 -5.69
C PRO A 355 14.73 -8.28 -6.05
N LEU A 356 14.41 -8.13 -7.33
CA LEU A 356 13.15 -8.64 -7.90
C LEU A 356 13.35 -10.09 -8.37
N PRO A 357 12.33 -10.95 -8.27
CA PRO A 357 12.37 -12.29 -8.85
C PRO A 357 12.66 -12.24 -10.36
N ALA A 358 13.60 -13.07 -10.82
CA ALA A 358 13.99 -13.13 -12.23
C ALA A 358 13.33 -14.29 -13.00
N ASP A 359 12.71 -15.22 -12.30
CA ASP A 359 12.13 -16.47 -12.82
C ASP A 359 10.63 -16.33 -13.21
N ARG A 360 10.08 -15.15 -13.02
CA ARG A 360 8.67 -14.83 -13.27
C ARG A 360 8.51 -13.41 -13.79
N ALA A 361 7.39 -13.14 -14.51
CA ALA A 361 7.08 -11.79 -14.93
C ALA A 361 6.71 -10.93 -13.72
N ILE A 362 7.34 -9.79 -13.56
CA ILE A 362 6.92 -8.69 -12.69
C ILE A 362 6.24 -7.67 -13.60
N ASP A 363 4.95 -7.41 -13.35
CA ASP A 363 4.16 -6.47 -14.16
C ASP A 363 4.28 -5.03 -13.65
N GLY A 364 4.70 -4.89 -12.41
CA GLY A 364 4.98 -3.59 -11.80
C GLY A 364 6.19 -2.90 -12.44
N VAL A 365 6.15 -1.58 -12.48
CA VAL A 365 7.24 -0.73 -12.97
C VAL A 365 7.76 0.16 -11.84
N ASN A 366 9.07 0.42 -11.85
CA ASN A 366 9.69 1.28 -10.85
C ASN A 366 9.25 2.74 -11.03
N GLN A 367 8.55 3.28 -10.04
CA GLN A 367 8.07 4.66 -10.01
C GLN A 367 8.96 5.61 -9.19
N LEU A 368 10.08 5.12 -8.63
CA LEU A 368 10.90 5.94 -7.74
C LEU A 368 11.37 7.26 -8.37
N PRO A 369 11.86 7.31 -9.62
CA PRO A 369 12.24 8.58 -10.26
C PRO A 369 11.07 9.56 -10.40
N PHE A 370 9.86 9.06 -10.68
CA PHE A 370 8.65 9.88 -10.75
C PHE A 370 8.25 10.39 -9.35
N LEU A 371 8.25 9.55 -8.34
CA LEU A 371 7.91 9.95 -6.97
C LEU A 371 8.90 10.99 -6.43
N GLU A 372 10.19 10.85 -6.71
CA GLU A 372 11.23 11.79 -6.33
C GLU A 372 11.21 13.11 -7.13
N GLY A 373 10.34 13.23 -8.15
CA GLY A 373 10.25 14.43 -8.99
C GLY A 373 11.38 14.56 -10.00
N LYS A 374 12.16 13.51 -10.23
CA LYS A 374 13.24 13.48 -11.23
C LYS A 374 12.71 13.36 -12.67
N GLN A 375 11.46 12.96 -12.81
CA GLN A 375 10.71 12.93 -14.05
C GLN A 375 9.27 13.39 -13.82
N ALA A 376 8.65 13.97 -14.84
CA ALA A 376 7.30 14.53 -14.74
C ALA A 376 6.21 13.46 -14.84
N ARG A 377 6.45 12.41 -15.62
CA ARG A 377 5.47 11.36 -15.92
C ARG A 377 5.78 10.07 -15.16
N SER A 378 4.72 9.33 -14.85
CA SER A 378 4.81 7.95 -14.41
C SER A 378 5.45 7.05 -15.49
N ASN A 379 6.09 5.98 -15.04
CA ASN A 379 6.58 4.93 -15.95
C ASN A 379 5.47 3.96 -16.39
N ARG A 380 4.23 4.16 -15.92
CA ARG A 380 3.08 3.35 -16.29
C ARG A 380 2.14 4.13 -17.20
N GLU A 381 1.81 3.55 -18.33
CA GLU A 381 0.86 4.14 -19.29
C GLU A 381 -0.50 3.43 -19.30
N SER A 382 -0.56 2.18 -18.82
CA SER A 382 -1.77 1.35 -18.92
C SER A 382 -1.99 0.42 -17.74
N VAL A 383 -3.24 0.03 -17.55
CA VAL A 383 -3.68 -0.96 -16.56
C VAL A 383 -4.65 -1.94 -17.21
N LEU A 384 -4.50 -3.22 -16.89
CA LEU A 384 -5.41 -4.30 -17.26
C LEU A 384 -6.27 -4.65 -16.05
N PHE A 385 -7.57 -4.72 -16.23
CA PHE A 385 -8.50 -5.09 -15.16
C PHE A 385 -9.16 -6.44 -15.46
N TYR A 386 -8.95 -7.38 -14.57
CA TYR A 386 -9.56 -8.69 -14.61
C TYR A 386 -10.61 -8.82 -13.50
N THR A 387 -11.67 -9.60 -13.74
CA THR A 387 -12.50 -10.16 -12.67
C THR A 387 -12.48 -11.67 -12.82
N ASN A 388 -12.04 -12.36 -11.78
CA ASN A 388 -11.67 -13.77 -11.83
C ASN A 388 -10.59 -13.99 -12.92
N ASP A 389 -10.91 -14.77 -13.95
CA ASP A 389 -10.04 -15.09 -15.10
C ASP A 389 -10.36 -14.29 -16.37
N GLN A 390 -11.32 -13.38 -16.31
CA GLN A 390 -11.81 -12.64 -17.47
C GLN A 390 -11.29 -11.22 -17.51
N LEU A 391 -10.65 -10.84 -18.63
CA LEU A 391 -10.32 -9.44 -18.90
C LEU A 391 -11.61 -8.64 -19.06
N ARG A 392 -11.79 -7.62 -18.24
CA ARG A 392 -12.98 -6.76 -18.22
C ARG A 392 -12.74 -5.41 -18.85
N ALA A 393 -11.60 -4.80 -18.57
CA ALA A 393 -11.28 -3.48 -19.10
C ALA A 393 -9.78 -3.27 -19.25
N VAL A 394 -9.42 -2.31 -20.10
CA VAL A 394 -8.08 -1.75 -20.24
C VAL A 394 -8.16 -0.24 -20.07
N LYS A 395 -7.30 0.31 -19.27
CA LYS A 395 -7.09 1.75 -19.13
C LYS A 395 -5.76 2.12 -19.77
N TRP A 396 -5.75 3.15 -20.60
CA TRP A 396 -4.57 3.71 -21.23
C TRP A 396 -4.65 5.23 -21.17
N HIS A 397 -3.78 5.87 -20.41
CA HIS A 397 -3.88 7.28 -20.04
C HIS A 397 -5.29 7.63 -19.52
N ASP A 398 -5.98 8.56 -20.17
CA ASP A 398 -7.34 8.97 -19.81
C ASP A 398 -8.43 8.15 -20.52
N TRP A 399 -8.05 7.13 -21.29
CA TRP A 399 -8.99 6.29 -22.01
C TRP A 399 -9.22 4.96 -21.29
N LYS A 400 -10.46 4.49 -21.28
CA LYS A 400 -10.81 3.19 -20.71
C LYS A 400 -11.78 2.44 -21.61
N LEU A 401 -11.35 1.27 -22.06
CA LEU A 401 -12.17 0.35 -22.83
C LEU A 401 -12.65 -0.79 -21.93
N HIS A 402 -13.94 -0.91 -21.79
CA HIS A 402 -14.55 -2.09 -21.22
C HIS A 402 -14.84 -3.10 -22.31
N TYR A 403 -14.34 -4.33 -22.17
CA TYR A 403 -14.74 -5.47 -22.99
C TYR A 403 -16.07 -6.05 -22.51
N THR A 404 -16.39 -5.82 -21.23
CA THR A 404 -17.67 -6.17 -20.62
C THR A 404 -18.07 -5.04 -19.67
N TYR A 405 -19.05 -4.25 -20.06
CA TYR A 405 -19.55 -3.15 -19.23
C TYR A 405 -20.49 -3.68 -18.16
N GLN A 406 -20.08 -3.57 -16.90
CA GLN A 406 -20.80 -4.05 -15.71
C GLN A 406 -20.63 -3.04 -14.57
N PRO A 407 -21.50 -2.01 -14.49
CA PRO A 407 -21.38 -0.94 -13.51
C PRO A 407 -21.76 -1.34 -12.08
N GLU A 408 -22.48 -2.45 -11.92
CA GLU A 408 -22.92 -2.98 -10.62
C GLU A 408 -22.40 -4.38 -10.39
N ALA A 409 -21.85 -4.64 -9.22
CA ALA A 409 -21.34 -5.94 -8.84
C ALA A 409 -22.48 -6.98 -8.79
N GLY A 410 -22.26 -8.14 -9.44
CA GLY A 410 -23.24 -9.23 -9.48
C GLY A 410 -24.41 -9.00 -10.42
N ALA A 411 -24.58 -7.80 -11.00
CA ALA A 411 -25.60 -7.58 -12.03
C ALA A 411 -25.15 -8.16 -13.38
N PRO A 412 -26.08 -8.50 -14.28
CA PRO A 412 -25.72 -8.86 -15.65
C PRO A 412 -25.00 -7.72 -16.37
N PRO A 413 -24.06 -8.02 -17.30
CA PRO A 413 -23.48 -7.00 -18.16
C PRO A 413 -24.54 -6.23 -18.97
N VAL A 414 -24.30 -4.93 -19.16
CA VAL A 414 -25.23 -4.03 -19.85
C VAL A 414 -24.83 -3.89 -21.32
N PRO A 415 -25.66 -4.31 -22.31
CA PRO A 415 -25.39 -4.09 -23.73
C PRO A 415 -25.36 -2.60 -24.12
N PRO A 416 -24.51 -2.20 -25.12
CA PRO A 416 -23.49 -3.01 -25.74
C PRO A 416 -22.39 -3.40 -24.74
N LEU A 417 -21.83 -4.60 -24.85
CA LEU A 417 -20.84 -5.09 -23.87
C LEU A 417 -19.55 -4.30 -23.91
N MET A 418 -19.10 -3.96 -25.13
CA MET A 418 -17.88 -3.20 -25.31
C MET A 418 -18.20 -1.70 -25.35
N ARG A 419 -17.55 -0.92 -24.47
CA ARG A 419 -17.71 0.54 -24.37
C ARG A 419 -16.38 1.22 -24.14
N LEU A 420 -16.23 2.40 -24.72
CA LEU A 420 -15.02 3.24 -24.59
C LEU A 420 -15.40 4.58 -23.93
N PHE A 421 -14.59 4.99 -22.97
CA PHE A 421 -14.77 6.24 -22.23
C PHE A 421 -13.49 7.06 -22.23
N ASN A 422 -13.63 8.39 -22.19
CA ASN A 422 -12.54 9.29 -21.84
C ASN A 422 -12.77 9.81 -20.42
N LEU A 423 -11.98 9.34 -19.49
CA LEU A 423 -12.14 9.57 -18.04
C LEU A 423 -11.89 11.03 -17.62
N LEU A 424 -11.24 11.83 -18.48
CA LEU A 424 -11.03 13.26 -18.20
C LEU A 424 -12.34 14.05 -18.41
N SER A 425 -13.10 13.72 -19.45
CA SER A 425 -14.38 14.38 -19.76
C SER A 425 -15.60 13.65 -19.21
N ASP A 426 -15.46 12.35 -18.94
CA ASP A 426 -16.54 11.48 -18.45
C ASP A 426 -16.04 10.58 -17.29
N PRO A 427 -15.85 11.13 -16.10
CA PRO A 427 -15.41 10.37 -14.92
C PRO A 427 -16.43 9.35 -14.42
N LYS A 428 -17.66 9.42 -14.90
CA LYS A 428 -18.75 8.50 -14.54
C LYS A 428 -18.84 7.28 -15.45
N GLU A 429 -18.12 7.27 -16.58
CA GLU A 429 -18.19 6.19 -17.55
C GLU A 429 -19.62 5.97 -18.08
N ASP A 430 -20.32 7.10 -18.36
CA ASP A 430 -21.74 7.09 -18.75
C ASP A 430 -21.93 7.16 -20.27
N THR A 431 -21.04 7.85 -20.99
CA THR A 431 -21.19 8.14 -22.43
C THR A 431 -20.22 7.31 -23.26
N ASP A 432 -20.72 6.26 -23.90
CA ASP A 432 -19.93 5.43 -24.83
C ASP A 432 -19.54 6.22 -26.09
N ILE A 433 -18.25 6.35 -26.32
CA ILE A 433 -17.68 7.07 -27.47
C ILE A 433 -16.89 6.15 -28.42
N LYS A 434 -17.07 4.83 -28.32
CA LYS A 434 -16.30 3.81 -29.03
C LYS A 434 -16.38 3.99 -30.55
N ASP A 435 -17.57 4.18 -31.10
CA ASP A 435 -17.77 4.27 -32.56
C ASP A 435 -17.14 5.52 -33.16
N ALA A 436 -17.01 6.60 -32.36
CA ALA A 436 -16.33 7.83 -32.78
C ALA A 436 -14.79 7.75 -32.64
N ASN A 437 -14.25 6.76 -31.90
CA ASN A 437 -12.83 6.66 -31.56
C ASN A 437 -12.26 5.25 -31.75
N PRO A 438 -12.42 4.60 -32.92
CA PRO A 438 -11.96 3.22 -33.13
C PRO A 438 -10.44 3.07 -33.01
N TRP A 439 -9.68 4.13 -33.20
CA TRP A 439 -8.23 4.16 -33.06
C TRP A 439 -7.77 3.85 -31.64
N ALA A 440 -8.50 4.33 -30.62
CA ALA A 440 -8.17 4.11 -29.21
C ALA A 440 -8.31 2.63 -28.84
N GLN A 441 -9.34 1.95 -29.36
CA GLN A 441 -9.48 0.50 -29.21
C GLN A 441 -8.27 -0.24 -29.77
N SER A 442 -7.79 0.13 -30.97
CA SER A 442 -6.64 -0.52 -31.59
C SER A 442 -5.36 -0.42 -30.75
N VAL A 443 -5.17 0.69 -30.02
CA VAL A 443 -4.03 0.85 -29.09
C VAL A 443 -4.18 -0.12 -27.91
N MET A 444 -5.36 -0.18 -27.32
CA MET A 444 -5.64 -1.02 -26.14
C MET A 444 -5.58 -2.51 -26.48
N ASP A 445 -6.05 -2.91 -27.65
CA ASP A 445 -5.94 -4.31 -28.13
C ASP A 445 -4.47 -4.74 -28.27
N LYS A 446 -3.57 -3.83 -28.69
CA LYS A 446 -2.13 -4.11 -28.73
C LYS A 446 -1.53 -4.27 -27.33
N ILE A 447 -1.98 -3.48 -26.35
CA ILE A 447 -1.57 -3.61 -24.94
C ILE A 447 -1.95 -5.00 -24.41
N VAL A 448 -3.19 -5.41 -24.64
CA VAL A 448 -3.68 -6.75 -24.26
C VAL A 448 -2.88 -7.85 -24.94
N ALA A 449 -2.69 -7.74 -26.26
CA ALA A 449 -1.91 -8.73 -27.02
C ALA A 449 -0.48 -8.86 -26.50
N GLY A 450 0.15 -7.73 -26.13
CA GLY A 450 1.48 -7.72 -25.50
C GLY A 450 1.50 -8.47 -24.17
N PHE A 451 0.51 -8.26 -23.32
CA PHE A 451 0.39 -8.98 -22.06
C PHE A 451 0.16 -10.48 -22.27
N VAL A 452 -0.78 -10.85 -23.15
CA VAL A 452 -1.10 -12.24 -23.47
C VAL A 452 0.12 -12.97 -24.05
N ALA A 453 0.92 -12.33 -24.89
CA ALA A 453 2.14 -12.93 -25.45
C ALA A 453 3.14 -13.35 -24.36
N THR A 454 3.17 -12.66 -23.23
CA THR A 454 4.05 -13.03 -22.10
C THR A 454 3.61 -14.30 -21.37
N THR A 455 2.35 -14.75 -21.53
CA THR A 455 1.85 -15.96 -20.87
C THR A 455 2.49 -17.23 -21.40
N ALA A 456 2.93 -17.22 -22.66
CA ALA A 456 3.68 -18.35 -23.23
C ALA A 456 5.03 -18.55 -22.51
N GLN A 457 5.67 -17.45 -22.11
CA GLN A 457 6.93 -17.49 -21.38
C GLN A 457 6.70 -17.64 -19.86
N TYR A 458 5.68 -17.03 -19.32
CA TYR A 458 5.36 -17.02 -17.89
C TYR A 458 3.90 -17.46 -17.67
N PRO A 459 3.64 -18.81 -17.68
CA PRO A 459 2.30 -19.33 -17.44
C PRO A 459 1.72 -18.83 -16.12
N HIS A 460 0.42 -18.63 -16.09
CA HIS A 460 -0.28 -18.26 -14.88
C HIS A 460 -0.27 -19.42 -13.87
N VAL A 461 -0.15 -19.11 -12.59
CA VAL A 461 -0.44 -20.07 -11.53
C VAL A 461 -1.93 -20.41 -11.59
N PRO A 462 -2.33 -21.68 -11.63
CA PRO A 462 -3.74 -22.02 -11.63
C PRO A 462 -4.45 -21.53 -10.34
N PRO A 463 -5.70 -21.09 -10.43
CA PRO A 463 -6.49 -20.81 -9.23
C PRO A 463 -6.53 -22.03 -8.30
N ASN A 464 -6.40 -21.80 -7.00
CA ASN A 464 -6.38 -22.84 -5.97
C ASN A 464 -5.26 -23.89 -6.14
N ALA A 465 -4.17 -23.56 -6.80
CA ALA A 465 -3.02 -24.44 -6.89
C ALA A 465 -2.56 -24.91 -5.51
N ALA A 466 -2.26 -26.20 -5.36
CA ALA A 466 -1.76 -26.77 -4.11
C ALA A 466 -0.30 -26.38 -3.87
N ASP A 467 0.13 -26.40 -2.61
CA ASP A 467 1.55 -26.30 -2.26
C ASP A 467 2.14 -27.72 -2.02
N PRO A 468 3.40 -27.97 -2.46
CA PRO A 468 4.23 -27.04 -3.21
C PRO A 468 3.77 -26.95 -4.69
N TYR A 469 3.53 -25.73 -5.15
CA TYR A 469 3.35 -25.46 -6.58
C TYR A 469 4.71 -25.38 -7.26
N GLN A 470 4.78 -25.90 -8.47
CA GLN A 470 5.93 -25.71 -9.36
C GLN A 470 5.41 -25.34 -10.76
N PRO A 471 5.99 -24.31 -11.41
CA PRO A 471 5.60 -23.98 -12.77
C PRO A 471 5.91 -25.15 -13.71
N PRO A 472 5.16 -25.31 -14.79
CA PRO A 472 5.46 -26.30 -15.81
C PRO A 472 6.91 -26.19 -16.28
N LYS A 473 7.60 -27.31 -16.40
CA LYS A 473 8.93 -27.36 -17.04
C LYS A 473 8.78 -26.93 -18.48
N ARG A 474 9.63 -26.02 -18.91
CA ARG A 474 9.73 -25.56 -20.30
C ARG A 474 10.52 -26.52 -21.16
#